data_779205e10a4cc45db90ad69be7629278
#
_entry.id   779205e10a4cc45db90ad69be7629278
#
_cell.length_a   1.000
_cell.length_b   1.000
_cell.length_c   1.000
_cell.angle_alpha   90.00
_cell.angle_beta   90.00
_cell.angle_gamma   90.00
#
_symmetry.space_group_name_H-M   'P 1'
#
loop_
_entity.id
_entity.type
_entity.pdbx_description
1 polymer ?
#
loop_
_entity_poly.entity_id
_entity_poly.type
_entity_poly.pdbx_seq_one_letter_code
_entity_poly.pdbx_strand_id
1 'polypeptide(L)'
;MKKMSMRIVSMIMGAFMLSTSLEMKAEVDPNFHIYICFGQSNMEGNAQWESQDVGNVDERFQMLATCNFDSPKRTLGNWYKAICPIVNPQGKLGPSDYFGRTMVAHLPDNKIGVIAVAMGGSPIEMFDKDKYQQKLQDNPNEWWAQLAKWYYGGNPYGRIIEMAKKAQEVGVIKGILLHQGCSNCGDPNWPDMVKKIYNDMLSDLGLQAEDVPLLAGEVEYQNMGGGCSSHNVQVDRLPSVIPTAHVVSAKYLPGNGTDPWHFSAQGYRLFGQRYAQIMLSVVYGLEIDIDQPSVPLEPKEVDYRFSALKEISTTPFAIVNEEDHKAFYTRFEGHLGYGDFDDAFSVLNAAYYFKLARTTGGFRLVAVTPEGNDYILTGDRGFLNSQSVDGDRCFIGGVNGQNGQDIAKGAVWDMEYVEGKGFSMRNVGTGKYLKTNDAAKYDEPTYFTFCTLKDAPSGIDEMDMVRQNASSSDWYMLDGRRLNQKPTQPGLYIVNGKKVVIK
;
A
#
# COMPACT_ATOMS: atom_id res chain seq x y z
N MET A 1 68.77 14.77 87.24
CA MET A 1 67.77 13.76 86.86
C MET A 1 66.51 14.47 86.39
N LYS A 2 66.29 14.59 85.15
CA LYS A 2 65.02 15.04 84.53
C LYS A 2 64.71 14.14 83.31
N LYS A 3 63.59 13.42 83.43
CA LYS A 3 63.07 12.57 82.36
C LYS A 3 62.46 13.45 81.22
N MET A 4 62.94 13.27 80.03
CA MET A 4 62.44 13.92 78.89
C MET A 4 61.46 12.96 78.17
N SER A 5 60.16 13.36 78.08
CA SER A 5 59.09 12.63 77.50
C SER A 5 59.05 12.95 75.96
N MET A 6 59.25 11.95 75.16
CA MET A 6 59.20 12.06 73.72
C MET A 6 57.73 11.82 73.20
N ARG A 7 57.10 12.86 72.69
CA ARG A 7 55.79 12.76 72.01
C ARG A 7 55.97 12.39 70.57
N ILE A 8 55.48 11.24 70.19
CA ILE A 8 55.37 10.80 68.83
C ILE A 8 54.12 11.45 68.22
N VAL A 9 54.28 12.29 67.21
CA VAL A 9 53.24 12.84 66.44
C VAL A 9 53.03 11.92 65.20
N SER A 10 51.96 11.12 65.21
CA SER A 10 51.56 10.33 64.04
C SER A 10 50.85 11.24 63.01
N MET A 11 51.48 11.47 61.89
CA MET A 11 50.92 12.18 60.76
C MET A 11 50.12 11.16 59.92
N ILE A 12 48.78 11.20 60.00
CA ILE A 12 47.91 10.41 59.14
C ILE A 12 47.79 11.17 57.81
N MET A 13 48.46 10.69 56.78
CA MET A 13 48.35 11.16 55.41
C MET A 13 47.12 10.48 54.76
N GLY A 14 45.97 11.17 54.78
CA GLY A 14 44.78 10.72 54.08
C GLY A 14 44.95 10.88 52.56
N ALA A 15 45.22 9.77 51.90
CA ALA A 15 45.15 9.76 50.45
C ALA A 15 43.68 9.83 50.01
N PHE A 16 43.22 10.99 49.56
CA PHE A 16 41.97 11.15 48.84
C PHE A 16 42.17 10.54 47.43
N MET A 17 41.77 9.26 47.24
CA MET A 17 41.59 8.72 45.90
C MET A 17 40.34 9.38 45.29
N LEU A 18 40.54 10.39 44.44
CA LEU A 18 39.53 10.79 43.49
C LEU A 18 39.38 9.62 42.49
N SER A 19 38.38 8.76 42.70
CA SER A 19 37.90 7.85 41.66
C SER A 19 37.15 8.70 40.62
N THR A 20 37.87 9.21 39.64
CA THR A 20 37.24 9.60 38.37
C THR A 20 36.73 8.34 37.72
N SER A 21 35.44 8.08 37.84
CA SER A 21 34.77 7.12 36.96
C SER A 21 34.91 7.69 35.55
N LEU A 22 35.92 7.21 34.80
CA LEU A 22 35.87 7.31 33.35
C LEU A 22 34.64 6.51 32.96
N GLU A 23 33.55 7.19 32.62
CA GLU A 23 32.50 6.59 31.78
C GLU A 23 33.21 6.16 30.52
N MET A 24 33.50 4.87 30.38
CA MET A 24 33.95 4.30 29.11
C MET A 24 32.78 4.49 28.15
N LYS A 25 32.88 5.50 27.27
CA LYS A 25 31.98 5.65 26.14
C LYS A 25 32.09 4.34 25.37
N ALA A 26 30.97 3.63 25.21
CA ALA A 26 30.96 2.42 24.42
C ALA A 26 31.56 2.74 23.01
N GLU A 27 32.50 1.91 22.58
CA GLU A 27 33.08 2.06 21.24
C GLU A 27 31.98 1.83 20.21
N VAL A 28 31.93 2.69 19.19
CA VAL A 28 30.95 2.57 18.10
C VAL A 28 31.22 1.25 17.36
N ASP A 29 30.22 0.39 17.28
CA ASP A 29 30.29 -0.85 16.51
C ASP A 29 30.17 -0.54 15.01
N PRO A 30 31.26 -0.69 14.22
CA PRO A 30 31.24 -0.40 12.80
C PRO A 30 30.35 -1.38 12.00
N ASN A 31 30.00 -2.52 12.60
CA ASN A 31 29.12 -3.53 11.99
C ASN A 31 27.64 -3.36 12.43
N PHE A 32 27.34 -2.37 13.26
CA PHE A 32 25.95 -2.02 13.53
C PHE A 32 25.49 -0.94 12.54
N HIS A 33 24.87 -1.36 11.45
CA HIS A 33 24.41 -0.49 10.38
C HIS A 33 22.99 0.01 10.64
N ILE A 34 22.80 1.32 10.65
CA ILE A 34 21.57 1.98 11.06
C ILE A 34 20.96 2.75 9.91
N TYR A 35 19.64 2.71 9.78
CA TYR A 35 18.88 3.36 8.73
C TYR A 35 17.80 4.24 9.31
N ILE A 36 17.67 5.47 8.79
CA ILE A 36 16.59 6.39 9.14
C ILE A 36 15.42 6.14 8.19
N CYS A 37 14.22 5.93 8.75
CA CYS A 37 13.00 5.72 8.00
C CYS A 37 12.01 6.85 8.35
N PHE A 38 11.55 7.63 7.37
CA PHE A 38 10.59 8.68 7.64
C PHE A 38 9.55 8.84 6.53
N GLY A 39 8.41 9.46 6.88
CA GLY A 39 7.34 9.66 5.91
C GLY A 39 5.94 9.69 6.53
N GLN A 40 4.96 9.28 5.72
CA GLN A 40 3.56 9.25 6.14
C GLN A 40 3.06 7.81 6.37
N SER A 41 1.75 7.60 6.25
CA SER A 41 1.09 6.33 6.59
C SER A 41 1.72 5.07 5.97
N ASN A 42 2.21 5.13 4.74
CA ASN A 42 2.87 3.99 4.12
C ASN A 42 4.25 3.68 4.74
N MET A 43 4.96 4.66 5.31
CA MET A 43 6.15 4.41 6.11
C MET A 43 5.78 4.03 7.55
N GLU A 44 4.73 4.64 8.12
CA GLU A 44 4.20 4.28 9.44
C GLU A 44 3.75 2.81 9.50
N GLY A 45 3.21 2.31 8.38
CA GLY A 45 2.64 0.99 8.23
C GLY A 45 1.12 1.00 8.45
N ASN A 46 0.38 0.46 7.48
CA ASN A 46 -1.09 0.47 7.51
C ASN A 46 -1.73 -0.92 7.40
N ALA A 47 -1.02 -1.95 6.96
CA ALA A 47 -1.57 -3.29 6.89
C ALA A 47 -1.48 -4.03 8.24
N GLN A 48 -2.53 -4.75 8.59
CA GLN A 48 -2.48 -5.62 9.76
C GLN A 48 -1.38 -6.68 9.55
N TRP A 49 -0.51 -6.85 10.56
CA TRP A 49 0.50 -7.90 10.52
C TRP A 49 -0.12 -9.29 10.73
N GLU A 50 0.52 -10.28 10.15
CA GLU A 50 0.17 -11.70 10.25
C GLU A 50 1.18 -12.45 11.13
N SER A 51 0.94 -13.74 11.38
CA SER A 51 1.84 -14.57 12.21
C SER A 51 3.29 -14.61 11.69
N GLN A 52 3.48 -14.58 10.36
CA GLN A 52 4.80 -14.53 9.73
C GLN A 52 5.56 -13.22 10.02
N ASP A 53 4.85 -12.12 10.29
CA ASP A 53 5.44 -10.80 10.52
C ASP A 53 5.93 -10.61 11.96
N VAL A 54 5.41 -11.39 12.90
CA VAL A 54 5.82 -11.31 14.33
C VAL A 54 6.71 -12.47 14.76
N GLY A 55 6.72 -13.56 13.97
CA GLY A 55 7.60 -14.70 14.19
C GLY A 55 8.98 -14.54 13.55
N ASN A 56 9.96 -15.31 14.03
CA ASN A 56 11.29 -15.50 13.41
C ASN A 56 12.03 -14.19 13.02
N VAL A 57 11.86 -13.14 13.81
CA VAL A 57 12.68 -11.92 13.64
C VAL A 57 14.08 -12.22 14.14
N ASP A 58 15.11 -11.98 13.31
CA ASP A 58 16.52 -12.14 13.69
C ASP A 58 16.86 -11.19 14.84
N GLU A 59 17.62 -11.66 15.84
CA GLU A 59 18.06 -10.85 16.98
C GLU A 59 18.96 -9.69 16.56
N ARG A 60 19.61 -9.78 15.41
CA ARG A 60 20.44 -8.71 14.84
C ARG A 60 19.62 -7.59 14.23
N PHE A 61 18.31 -7.80 13.96
CA PHE A 61 17.42 -6.75 13.49
C PHE A 61 16.79 -6.02 14.66
N GLN A 62 17.16 -4.75 14.81
CA GLN A 62 16.81 -3.90 15.93
C GLN A 62 16.06 -2.65 15.50
N MET A 63 15.22 -2.12 16.39
CA MET A 63 14.61 -0.79 16.25
C MET A 63 15.00 0.09 17.43
N LEU A 64 15.30 1.35 17.19
CA LEU A 64 15.39 2.36 18.24
C LEU A 64 13.99 2.94 18.45
N ALA A 65 13.43 2.80 19.65
CA ALA A 65 12.12 3.35 19.95
C ALA A 65 12.14 4.89 19.88
N THR A 66 11.42 5.46 18.91
CA THR A 66 11.33 6.91 18.68
C THR A 66 10.24 7.60 19.50
N CYS A 67 9.44 6.80 20.20
CA CYS A 67 8.46 7.21 21.22
C CYS A 67 8.26 6.08 22.23
N ASN A 68 7.43 6.32 23.25
CA ASN A 68 7.03 5.27 24.18
C ASN A 68 5.91 4.40 23.58
N PHE A 69 5.96 3.10 23.85
CA PHE A 69 4.92 2.13 23.49
C PHE A 69 4.41 1.47 24.77
N ASP A 70 3.12 1.25 24.87
CA ASP A 70 2.50 0.56 25.98
C ASP A 70 2.45 -0.96 25.76
N SER A 71 2.18 -1.38 24.53
CA SER A 71 2.12 -2.80 24.15
C SER A 71 2.64 -3.05 22.72
N PRO A 72 3.75 -3.78 22.55
CA PRO A 72 4.69 -4.21 23.58
C PRO A 72 5.35 -3.00 24.25
N LYS A 73 5.67 -3.12 25.55
CA LYS A 73 6.25 -1.99 26.29
C LYS A 73 7.64 -1.65 25.77
N ARG A 74 7.82 -0.42 25.30
CA ARG A 74 9.09 0.12 24.81
C ARG A 74 9.26 1.56 25.29
N THR A 75 10.45 1.89 25.69
CA THR A 75 10.79 3.23 26.20
C THR A 75 11.57 3.99 25.13
N LEU A 76 11.20 5.24 24.89
CA LEU A 76 11.89 6.17 23.99
C LEU A 76 13.42 6.09 24.18
N GLY A 77 14.14 6.00 23.06
CA GLY A 77 15.58 6.01 23.00
C GLY A 77 16.26 4.70 23.42
N ASN A 78 15.52 3.59 23.55
CA ASN A 78 16.10 2.28 23.80
C ASN A 78 15.96 1.38 22.57
N TRP A 79 16.95 0.51 22.38
CA TRP A 79 16.97 -0.50 21.35
C TRP A 79 16.14 -1.71 21.74
N TYR A 80 15.40 -2.25 20.77
CA TYR A 80 14.57 -3.44 20.91
C TYR A 80 14.68 -4.27 19.64
N LYS A 81 14.45 -5.57 19.75
CA LYS A 81 14.22 -6.42 18.58
C LYS A 81 13.07 -5.84 17.75
N ALA A 82 13.28 -5.71 16.44
CA ALA A 82 12.34 -5.02 15.56
C ALA A 82 11.13 -5.91 15.20
N ILE A 83 10.16 -5.94 16.09
CA ILE A 83 8.86 -6.62 15.91
C ILE A 83 7.78 -5.56 15.77
N CYS A 84 6.84 -5.73 14.85
CA CYS A 84 5.72 -4.80 14.69
C CYS A 84 4.94 -4.54 15.99
N PRO A 85 4.47 -3.31 16.21
CA PRO A 85 4.67 -2.12 15.41
C PRO A 85 6.09 -1.52 15.58
N ILE A 86 6.74 -1.08 14.50
CA ILE A 86 8.12 -0.57 14.56
C ILE A 86 8.17 0.95 14.74
N VAL A 87 7.24 1.69 14.15
CA VAL A 87 7.32 3.16 14.01
C VAL A 87 6.78 3.89 15.25
N ASN A 88 5.52 3.64 15.57
CA ASN A 88 4.82 4.18 16.74
C ASN A 88 3.66 3.25 17.13
N PRO A 89 2.96 3.49 18.27
CA PRO A 89 1.86 2.62 18.71
C PRO A 89 0.66 2.50 17.79
N GLN A 90 0.44 3.44 16.84
CA GLN A 90 -0.62 3.39 15.83
C GLN A 90 -0.16 2.68 14.56
N GLY A 91 1.15 2.59 14.35
CA GLY A 91 1.73 1.93 13.18
C GLY A 91 1.36 0.45 13.12
N LYS A 92 1.34 -0.06 11.93
CA LYS A 92 1.11 -1.47 11.61
C LYS A 92 2.29 -2.02 10.81
N LEU A 93 2.07 -3.05 9.98
CA LEU A 93 3.08 -3.54 9.06
C LEU A 93 3.35 -2.47 7.99
N GLY A 94 4.61 -2.11 7.84
CA GLY A 94 5.13 -1.17 6.84
C GLY A 94 6.44 -1.67 6.24
N PRO A 95 7.02 -0.95 5.27
CA PRO A 95 8.19 -1.41 4.52
C PRO A 95 9.46 -1.55 5.37
N SER A 96 9.60 -0.79 6.46
CA SER A 96 10.77 -0.85 7.35
C SER A 96 10.99 -2.22 7.98
N ASP A 97 9.94 -3.03 8.15
CA ASP A 97 10.03 -4.39 8.69
C ASP A 97 10.79 -5.31 7.74
N TYR A 98 10.26 -5.52 6.54
CA TYR A 98 10.88 -6.41 5.55
C TYR A 98 12.15 -5.82 4.92
N PHE A 99 12.34 -4.51 4.98
CA PHE A 99 13.65 -3.93 4.72
C PHE A 99 14.71 -4.50 5.67
N GLY A 100 14.51 -4.38 6.97
CA GLY A 100 15.50 -4.84 7.95
C GLY A 100 15.68 -6.35 7.96
N ARG A 101 14.60 -7.14 7.79
CA ARG A 101 14.67 -8.60 7.65
C ARG A 101 15.52 -9.02 6.46
N THR A 102 15.35 -8.36 5.32
CA THR A 102 16.10 -8.66 4.11
C THR A 102 17.56 -8.24 4.25
N MET A 103 17.82 -7.06 4.81
CA MET A 103 19.19 -6.60 5.08
C MET A 103 19.96 -7.57 5.97
N VAL A 104 19.37 -8.01 7.09
CA VAL A 104 20.05 -8.92 8.03
C VAL A 104 20.27 -10.31 7.43
N ALA A 105 19.40 -10.76 6.53
CA ALA A 105 19.54 -12.04 5.85
C ALA A 105 20.74 -12.05 4.87
N HIS A 106 21.05 -10.92 4.25
CA HIS A 106 22.12 -10.78 3.26
C HIS A 106 23.41 -10.18 3.83
N LEU A 107 23.40 -9.74 5.07
CA LEU A 107 24.57 -9.18 5.78
C LEU A 107 24.83 -9.98 7.07
N PRO A 108 25.39 -11.20 6.98
CA PRO A 108 25.49 -12.11 8.11
C PRO A 108 26.32 -11.60 9.27
N ASP A 109 27.32 -10.75 9.00
CA ASP A 109 28.24 -10.20 9.99
C ASP A 109 27.76 -8.87 10.58
N ASN A 110 26.63 -8.34 10.08
CA ASN A 110 26.13 -7.03 10.49
C ASN A 110 24.91 -7.13 11.39
N LYS A 111 24.82 -6.20 12.30
CA LYS A 111 23.60 -5.85 13.02
C LYS A 111 22.89 -4.73 12.26
N ILE A 112 21.59 -4.81 12.13
CA ILE A 112 20.77 -3.86 11.37
C ILE A 112 19.85 -3.13 12.34
N GLY A 113 19.88 -1.80 12.32
CA GLY A 113 19.04 -0.92 13.12
C GLY A 113 18.16 -0.01 12.28
N VAL A 114 16.94 0.23 12.73
CA VAL A 114 16.06 1.24 12.13
C VAL A 114 15.65 2.29 13.16
N ILE A 115 15.63 3.55 12.70
CA ILE A 115 15.07 4.70 13.42
C ILE A 115 13.88 5.16 12.58
N ALA A 116 12.67 4.92 13.03
CA ALA A 116 11.49 5.19 12.21
C ALA A 116 10.61 6.28 12.83
N VAL A 117 10.35 7.35 12.06
CA VAL A 117 9.47 8.47 12.43
C VAL A 117 8.51 8.74 11.27
N ALA A 118 7.27 8.38 11.42
CA ALA A 118 6.25 8.60 10.40
C ALA A 118 4.88 8.85 11.04
N MET A 119 4.00 9.52 10.30
CA MET A 119 2.66 9.89 10.77
C MET A 119 1.66 9.78 9.62
N GLY A 120 0.58 9.03 9.82
CA GLY A 120 -0.50 8.91 8.85
C GLY A 120 -1.07 10.25 8.41
N GLY A 121 -1.09 10.51 7.10
CA GLY A 121 -1.61 11.75 6.51
C GLY A 121 -0.68 12.96 6.58
N SER A 122 0.55 12.84 7.09
CA SER A 122 1.42 14.00 7.24
C SER A 122 1.95 14.53 5.91
N PRO A 123 1.91 15.87 5.69
CA PRO A 123 2.60 16.51 4.59
C PRO A 123 4.12 16.55 4.84
N ILE A 124 4.88 16.68 3.75
CA ILE A 124 6.36 16.65 3.81
C ILE A 124 6.93 17.79 4.66
N GLU A 125 6.25 18.92 4.75
CA GLU A 125 6.65 20.10 5.53
C GLU A 125 6.78 19.81 7.04
N MET A 126 6.13 18.73 7.53
CA MET A 126 6.30 18.29 8.91
C MET A 126 7.71 17.79 9.24
N PHE A 127 8.47 17.43 8.22
CA PHE A 127 9.88 17.03 8.33
C PHE A 127 10.87 18.13 7.96
N ASP A 128 10.39 19.34 7.60
CA ASP A 128 11.23 20.52 7.38
C ASP A 128 11.41 21.27 8.71
N LYS A 129 12.66 21.39 9.20
CA LYS A 129 12.97 22.04 10.48
C LYS A 129 12.53 23.49 10.58
N ASP A 130 12.36 24.16 9.43
CA ASP A 130 11.97 25.57 9.36
C ASP A 130 10.46 25.75 9.17
N LYS A 131 9.72 24.69 8.77
CA LYS A 131 8.29 24.78 8.42
C LYS A 131 7.35 24.02 9.35
N TYR A 132 7.81 22.94 10.00
CA TYR A 132 6.94 22.05 10.77
C TYR A 132 6.12 22.79 11.83
N GLN A 133 6.71 23.79 12.49
CA GLN A 133 6.06 24.51 13.58
C GLN A 133 4.87 25.32 13.07
N GLN A 134 5.05 26.09 11.98
CA GLN A 134 3.98 26.85 11.37
C GLN A 134 2.89 25.92 10.82
N LYS A 135 3.30 24.82 10.13
CA LYS A 135 2.36 23.84 9.60
C LYS A 135 1.48 23.23 10.70
N LEU A 136 2.08 22.92 11.85
CA LEU A 136 1.37 22.39 13.04
C LEU A 136 0.42 23.42 13.67
N GLN A 137 0.80 24.70 13.68
CA GLN A 137 -0.04 25.78 14.19
C GLN A 137 -1.25 26.06 13.29
N ASP A 138 -1.04 26.02 11.97
CA ASP A 138 -2.09 26.27 10.98
C ASP A 138 -3.12 25.13 10.91
N ASN A 139 -2.71 23.91 11.32
CA ASN A 139 -3.52 22.70 11.18
C ASN A 139 -3.60 21.90 12.50
N PRO A 140 -4.00 22.51 13.63
CA PRO A 140 -3.87 21.90 14.95
C PRO A 140 -4.78 20.69 15.19
N ASN A 141 -5.83 20.53 14.39
CA ASN A 141 -6.87 19.51 14.53
C ASN A 141 -6.67 18.33 13.58
N GLU A 142 -5.73 18.42 12.64
CA GLU A 142 -5.43 17.32 11.72
C GLU A 142 -4.91 16.09 12.48
N TRP A 143 -5.25 14.91 11.96
CA TRP A 143 -4.84 13.65 12.58
C TRP A 143 -3.32 13.55 12.74
N TRP A 144 -2.59 13.86 11.68
CA TRP A 144 -1.11 13.87 11.72
C TRP A 144 -0.55 14.89 12.73
N ALA A 145 -1.24 16.00 12.96
CA ALA A 145 -0.83 16.97 13.97
C ALA A 145 -0.97 16.43 15.39
N GLN A 146 -2.01 15.62 15.64
CA GLN A 146 -2.17 14.93 16.91
C GLN A 146 -1.08 13.87 17.09
N LEU A 147 -0.80 13.06 16.07
CA LEU A 147 0.28 12.06 16.11
C LEU A 147 1.64 12.71 16.38
N ALA A 148 1.95 13.84 15.71
CA ALA A 148 3.17 14.59 15.94
C ALA A 148 3.31 15.02 17.41
N LYS A 149 2.24 15.54 18.01
CA LYS A 149 2.22 15.95 19.43
C LYS A 149 2.36 14.77 20.36
N TRP A 150 1.60 13.70 20.16
CA TRP A 150 1.58 12.54 21.06
C TRP A 150 2.88 11.76 21.06
N TYR A 151 3.48 11.55 19.91
CA TYR A 151 4.63 10.64 19.77
C TYR A 151 5.97 11.37 19.66
N TYR A 152 5.98 12.55 19.03
CA TYR A 152 7.22 13.24 18.66
C TYR A 152 7.38 14.63 19.31
N GLY A 153 6.54 14.95 20.30
CA GLY A 153 6.60 16.25 20.98
C GLY A 153 6.31 17.45 20.07
N GLY A 154 5.59 17.23 18.97
CA GLY A 154 5.26 18.25 17.97
C GLY A 154 6.41 18.56 17.00
N ASN A 155 7.55 17.87 17.08
CA ASN A 155 8.71 18.09 16.24
C ASN A 155 9.26 16.77 15.68
N PRO A 156 8.66 16.23 14.59
CA PRO A 156 9.12 14.96 13.99
C PRO A 156 10.55 15.04 13.46
N TYR A 157 10.93 16.16 12.83
CA TYR A 157 12.32 16.37 12.38
C TYR A 157 13.31 16.30 13.55
N GLY A 158 13.05 17.07 14.61
CA GLY A 158 13.91 17.07 15.79
C GLY A 158 14.00 15.69 16.45
N ARG A 159 12.91 14.91 16.43
CA ARG A 159 12.92 13.53 16.92
C ARG A 159 13.80 12.61 16.07
N ILE A 160 13.81 12.75 14.75
CA ILE A 160 14.75 12.03 13.88
C ILE A 160 16.18 12.35 14.28
N ILE A 161 16.53 13.63 14.39
CA ILE A 161 17.90 14.07 14.69
C ILE A 161 18.34 13.61 16.10
N GLU A 162 17.45 13.74 17.10
CA GLU A 162 17.73 13.28 18.47
C GLU A 162 18.06 11.77 18.50
N MET A 163 17.21 10.96 17.88
CA MET A 163 17.41 9.51 17.88
C MET A 163 18.57 9.07 17.01
N ALA A 164 18.82 9.75 15.89
CA ALA A 164 19.95 9.48 15.03
C ALA A 164 21.30 9.78 15.73
N LYS A 165 21.41 10.89 16.45
CA LYS A 165 22.61 11.20 17.28
C LYS A 165 22.85 10.14 18.34
N LYS A 166 21.77 9.70 19.02
CA LYS A 166 21.87 8.60 19.98
C LYS A 166 22.31 7.29 19.33
N ALA A 167 21.83 7.00 18.15
CA ALA A 167 22.22 5.81 17.39
C ALA A 167 23.69 5.84 16.93
N GLN A 168 24.19 7.02 16.57
CA GLN A 168 25.60 7.21 16.22
C GLN A 168 26.56 6.95 17.40
N GLU A 169 26.07 6.89 18.63
CA GLU A 169 26.87 6.51 19.81
C GLU A 169 27.23 5.01 19.82
N VAL A 170 26.48 4.19 19.09
CA VAL A 170 26.61 2.73 19.10
C VAL A 170 26.78 2.08 17.74
N GLY A 171 26.52 2.78 16.64
CA GLY A 171 26.59 2.25 15.30
C GLY A 171 26.77 3.32 14.22
N VAL A 172 26.65 2.94 12.96
CA VAL A 172 26.92 3.78 11.79
C VAL A 172 25.65 3.94 10.96
N ILE A 173 25.24 5.18 10.67
CA ILE A 173 24.12 5.46 9.75
C ILE A 173 24.56 5.19 8.32
N LYS A 174 23.83 4.36 7.58
CA LYS A 174 24.16 3.86 6.24
C LYS A 174 23.16 4.21 5.15
N GLY A 175 22.02 4.80 5.50
CA GLY A 175 21.03 5.20 4.51
C GLY A 175 19.77 5.80 5.13
N ILE A 176 18.99 6.44 4.28
CA ILE A 176 17.72 7.07 4.64
C ILE A 176 16.63 6.53 3.72
N LEU A 177 15.52 6.09 4.29
CA LEU A 177 14.34 5.61 3.58
C LEU A 177 13.20 6.63 3.74
N LEU A 178 12.63 7.06 2.63
CA LEU A 178 11.48 7.96 2.57
C LEU A 178 10.30 7.25 1.91
N HIS A 179 9.14 7.33 2.53
CA HIS A 179 7.87 7.06 1.85
C HIS A 179 6.84 8.13 2.21
N GLN A 180 6.70 9.11 1.33
CA GLN A 180 5.76 10.22 1.47
C GLN A 180 5.34 10.71 0.08
N GLY A 181 4.13 11.23 -0.07
CA GLY A 181 3.68 11.80 -1.34
C GLY A 181 2.18 11.98 -1.43
N CYS A 182 1.35 11.08 -0.87
CA CYS A 182 -0.11 11.18 -0.97
C CYS A 182 -0.67 12.49 -0.40
N SER A 183 -0.06 13.05 0.65
CA SER A 183 -0.47 14.33 1.23
C SER A 183 0.06 15.56 0.49
N ASN A 184 0.96 15.37 -0.46
CA ASN A 184 1.50 16.39 -1.37
C ASN A 184 1.28 15.98 -2.84
N CYS A 185 0.19 15.30 -3.14
CA CYS A 185 -0.05 14.64 -4.41
C CYS A 185 0.14 15.59 -5.59
N GLY A 186 1.08 15.28 -6.48
CA GLY A 186 1.37 16.05 -7.68
C GLY A 186 2.10 17.38 -7.46
N ASP A 187 2.49 17.75 -6.24
CA ASP A 187 3.18 19.00 -5.96
C ASP A 187 4.56 19.04 -6.67
N PRO A 188 4.76 19.94 -7.65
CA PRO A 188 6.01 20.02 -8.41
C PRO A 188 7.21 20.48 -7.57
N ASN A 189 6.99 21.08 -6.40
CA ASN A 189 8.03 21.53 -5.48
C ASN A 189 8.47 20.45 -4.49
N TRP A 190 7.76 19.32 -4.45
CA TRP A 190 8.03 18.24 -3.50
C TRP A 190 9.50 17.72 -3.58
N PRO A 191 10.12 17.54 -4.75
CA PRO A 191 11.52 17.09 -4.82
C PRO A 191 12.51 18.06 -4.17
N ASP A 192 12.29 19.38 -4.34
CA ASP A 192 13.15 20.40 -3.72
C ASP A 192 12.95 20.47 -2.20
N MET A 193 11.72 20.24 -1.70
CA MET A 193 11.45 20.13 -0.27
C MET A 193 12.16 18.91 0.32
N VAL A 194 12.11 17.76 -0.35
CA VAL A 194 12.83 16.55 0.07
C VAL A 194 14.33 16.79 0.08
N LYS A 195 14.89 17.43 -0.97
CA LYS A 195 16.31 17.80 -1.04
C LYS A 195 16.73 18.65 0.16
N LYS A 196 15.94 19.66 0.51
CA LYS A 196 16.23 20.50 1.68
C LYS A 196 16.29 19.68 2.97
N ILE A 197 15.26 18.85 3.20
CA ILE A 197 15.16 18.00 4.40
C ILE A 197 16.33 17.03 4.49
N TYR A 198 16.68 16.38 3.38
CA TYR A 198 17.82 15.47 3.30
C TYR A 198 19.14 16.18 3.63
N ASN A 199 19.41 17.32 3.01
CA ASN A 199 20.62 18.11 3.26
C ASN A 199 20.69 18.61 4.72
N ASP A 200 19.55 18.99 5.30
CA ASP A 200 19.47 19.38 6.70
C ASP A 200 19.83 18.20 7.62
N MET A 201 19.29 17.00 7.35
CA MET A 201 19.63 15.79 8.11
C MET A 201 21.12 15.47 8.02
N LEU A 202 21.70 15.51 6.81
CA LEU A 202 23.14 15.28 6.63
C LEU A 202 23.98 16.28 7.44
N SER A 203 23.63 17.57 7.34
CA SER A 203 24.34 18.64 8.06
C SER A 203 24.24 18.49 9.57
N ASP A 204 23.01 18.25 10.10
CA ASP A 204 22.76 18.19 11.55
C ASP A 204 23.34 16.91 12.20
N LEU A 205 23.61 15.87 11.39
CA LEU A 205 24.20 14.60 11.81
C LEU A 205 25.68 14.45 11.45
N GLY A 206 26.26 15.41 10.69
CA GLY A 206 27.65 15.34 10.22
C GLY A 206 27.91 14.20 9.24
N LEU A 207 26.94 13.90 8.36
CA LEU A 207 27.00 12.82 7.39
C LEU A 207 27.34 13.33 6.00
N GLN A 208 27.90 12.45 5.14
CA GLN A 208 28.17 12.74 3.73
C GLN A 208 27.11 12.03 2.87
N ALA A 209 26.67 12.68 1.80
CA ALA A 209 25.64 12.15 0.91
C ALA A 209 26.04 10.82 0.26
N GLU A 210 27.32 10.69 -0.08
CA GLU A 210 27.91 9.50 -0.72
C GLU A 210 27.88 8.26 0.19
N ASP A 211 27.91 8.45 1.51
CA ASP A 211 27.90 7.38 2.52
C ASP A 211 26.48 7.01 2.97
N VAL A 212 25.50 7.89 2.72
CA VAL A 212 24.14 7.78 3.26
C VAL A 212 23.12 8.12 2.17
N PRO A 213 22.95 7.26 1.17
CA PRO A 213 21.97 7.49 0.09
C PRO A 213 20.54 7.61 0.60
N LEU A 214 19.72 8.38 -0.13
CA LEU A 214 18.28 8.49 0.07
C LEU A 214 17.54 7.51 -0.85
N LEU A 215 16.74 6.62 -0.29
CA LEU A 215 15.84 5.76 -1.04
C LEU A 215 14.40 6.27 -0.86
N ALA A 216 13.76 6.65 -1.95
CA ALA A 216 12.39 7.15 -1.94
C ALA A 216 11.45 6.20 -2.68
N GLY A 217 10.40 5.74 -1.99
CA GLY A 217 9.42 4.83 -2.55
C GLY A 217 8.32 5.55 -3.32
N GLU A 218 7.96 4.99 -4.47
CA GLU A 218 6.79 5.40 -5.22
C GLU A 218 5.50 5.14 -4.44
N VAL A 219 4.47 5.94 -4.68
CA VAL A 219 3.12 5.66 -4.18
C VAL A 219 2.44 4.62 -5.07
N GLU A 220 1.36 4.03 -4.58
CA GLU A 220 0.61 3.02 -5.30
C GLU A 220 0.21 3.47 -6.70
N TYR A 221 0.45 2.62 -7.70
CA TYR A 221 0.14 2.89 -9.09
C TYR A 221 -1.36 2.86 -9.35
N GLN A 222 -1.82 3.66 -10.34
CA GLN A 222 -3.23 3.75 -10.70
C GLN A 222 -3.83 2.40 -11.09
N ASN A 223 -3.11 1.60 -11.86
CA ASN A 223 -3.54 0.26 -12.28
C ASN A 223 -3.60 -0.75 -11.13
N MET A 224 -3.01 -0.42 -9.98
CA MET A 224 -3.09 -1.20 -8.73
C MET A 224 -4.13 -0.64 -7.74
N GLY A 225 -4.87 0.40 -8.11
CA GLY A 225 -5.88 1.05 -7.28
C GLY A 225 -5.49 2.42 -6.73
N GLY A 226 -4.25 2.86 -6.98
CA GLY A 226 -3.67 4.08 -6.41
C GLY A 226 -4.34 5.38 -6.85
N GLY A 227 -4.82 6.17 -5.89
CA GLY A 227 -5.48 7.46 -6.13
C GLY A 227 -4.52 8.63 -6.34
N CYS A 228 -3.25 8.45 -5.98
CA CYS A 228 -2.23 9.50 -6.03
C CYS A 228 -1.05 9.16 -6.97
N SER A 229 -1.23 8.23 -7.89
CA SER A 229 -0.17 7.70 -8.76
C SER A 229 0.55 8.76 -9.59
N SER A 230 -0.11 9.90 -9.88
CA SER A 230 0.52 11.06 -10.56
C SER A 230 1.69 11.65 -9.76
N HIS A 231 1.79 11.38 -8.46
CA HIS A 231 2.92 11.81 -7.64
C HIS A 231 4.22 11.09 -7.97
N ASN A 232 4.16 9.89 -8.56
CA ASN A 232 5.36 9.13 -8.94
C ASN A 232 6.26 9.91 -9.90
N VAL A 233 5.69 10.77 -10.75
CA VAL A 233 6.48 11.72 -11.57
C VAL A 233 7.40 12.60 -10.70
N GLN A 234 6.97 12.97 -9.48
CA GLN A 234 7.80 13.77 -8.58
C GLN A 234 8.85 12.91 -7.86
N VAL A 235 8.49 11.68 -7.49
CA VAL A 235 9.44 10.71 -6.90
C VAL A 235 10.55 10.39 -7.91
N ASP A 236 10.20 10.15 -9.17
CA ASP A 236 11.13 9.86 -10.26
C ASP A 236 12.11 11.01 -10.58
N ARG A 237 11.75 12.23 -10.19
CA ARG A 237 12.62 13.41 -10.34
C ARG A 237 13.71 13.52 -9.27
N LEU A 238 13.59 12.80 -8.14
CA LEU A 238 14.54 12.92 -7.03
C LEU A 238 16.01 12.71 -7.44
N PRO A 239 16.37 11.68 -8.23
CA PRO A 239 17.76 11.50 -8.66
C PRO A 239 18.32 12.68 -9.47
N SER A 240 17.48 13.47 -10.11
CA SER A 240 17.91 14.66 -10.86
C SER A 240 18.23 15.87 -9.96
N VAL A 241 17.72 15.89 -8.73
CA VAL A 241 17.95 16.98 -7.76
C VAL A 241 18.83 16.56 -6.59
N ILE A 242 18.87 15.27 -6.28
CA ILE A 242 19.71 14.62 -5.26
C ILE A 242 20.47 13.48 -5.93
N PRO A 243 21.74 13.66 -6.33
CA PRO A 243 22.49 12.64 -7.11
C PRO A 243 22.64 11.28 -6.40
N THR A 244 22.55 11.26 -5.06
CA THR A 244 22.61 10.04 -4.24
C THR A 244 21.24 9.51 -3.86
N ALA A 245 20.18 10.00 -4.49
CA ALA A 245 18.84 9.46 -4.30
C ALA A 245 18.54 8.33 -5.31
N HIS A 246 17.79 7.34 -4.85
CA HIS A 246 17.33 6.21 -5.65
C HIS A 246 15.83 6.03 -5.47
N VAL A 247 15.15 5.73 -6.57
CA VAL A 247 13.71 5.45 -6.56
C VAL A 247 13.48 3.97 -6.30
N VAL A 248 12.59 3.67 -5.36
CA VAL A 248 12.14 2.30 -5.08
C VAL A 248 10.77 2.14 -5.71
N SER A 249 10.69 1.34 -6.76
CA SER A 249 9.47 1.20 -7.53
C SER A 249 8.36 0.48 -6.76
N ALA A 250 7.15 1.06 -6.78
CA ALA A 250 5.93 0.42 -6.29
C ALA A 250 5.17 -0.33 -7.41
N LYS A 251 5.74 -0.43 -8.61
CA LYS A 251 5.09 -1.06 -9.76
C LYS A 251 4.66 -2.49 -9.42
N TYR A 252 3.38 -2.80 -9.65
CA TYR A 252 2.74 -4.08 -9.37
C TYR A 252 2.66 -4.49 -7.89
N LEU A 253 2.97 -3.61 -6.95
CA LEU A 253 2.71 -3.90 -5.54
C LEU A 253 1.20 -3.83 -5.27
N PRO A 254 0.62 -4.87 -4.63
CA PRO A 254 -0.81 -4.89 -4.38
C PRO A 254 -1.22 -3.86 -3.31
N GLY A 255 -2.27 -3.09 -3.63
CA GLY A 255 -2.97 -2.25 -2.67
C GLY A 255 -3.80 -3.05 -1.66
N ASN A 256 -4.32 -2.38 -0.64
CA ASN A 256 -5.14 -3.03 0.41
C ASN A 256 -6.59 -3.30 -0.04
N GLY A 257 -7.01 -2.78 -1.19
CA GLY A 257 -8.35 -2.97 -1.75
C GLY A 257 -9.49 -2.25 -0.99
N THR A 258 -9.17 -1.47 0.03
CA THR A 258 -10.15 -0.74 0.86
C THR A 258 -10.04 0.77 0.73
N ASP A 259 -8.90 1.27 0.34
CA ASP A 259 -8.65 2.69 0.09
C ASP A 259 -7.60 2.84 -1.03
N PRO A 260 -7.47 4.02 -1.66
CA PRO A 260 -6.59 4.21 -2.82
C PRO A 260 -5.17 4.70 -2.45
N TRP A 261 -4.71 4.51 -1.24
CA TRP A 261 -3.42 5.06 -0.78
C TRP A 261 -2.48 4.04 -0.17
N HIS A 262 -3.01 2.90 0.30
CA HIS A 262 -2.25 2.00 1.15
C HIS A 262 -2.06 0.63 0.52
N PHE A 263 -0.86 0.10 0.64
CA PHE A 263 -0.53 -1.25 0.20
C PHE A 263 -1.13 -2.32 1.12
N SER A 264 -1.35 -3.50 0.57
CA SER A 264 -1.68 -4.70 1.35
C SER A 264 -0.48 -5.15 2.20
N ALA A 265 -0.69 -6.12 3.09
CA ALA A 265 0.41 -6.72 3.84
C ALA A 265 1.47 -7.32 2.90
N GLN A 266 1.06 -8.00 1.84
CA GLN A 266 1.97 -8.50 0.80
C GLN A 266 2.70 -7.36 0.10
N GLY A 267 1.99 -6.27 -0.25
CA GLY A 267 2.59 -5.08 -0.86
C GLY A 267 3.69 -4.48 0.02
N TYR A 268 3.47 -4.32 1.32
CA TYR A 268 4.50 -3.80 2.24
C TYR A 268 5.69 -4.73 2.40
N ARG A 269 5.48 -6.06 2.43
CA ARG A 269 6.59 -7.03 2.48
C ARG A 269 7.49 -6.90 1.26
N LEU A 270 6.91 -6.95 0.08
CA LEU A 270 7.63 -6.78 -1.18
C LEU A 270 8.30 -5.42 -1.28
N PHE A 271 7.62 -4.37 -0.82
CA PHE A 271 8.19 -3.03 -0.85
C PHE A 271 9.42 -2.90 0.05
N GLY A 272 9.36 -3.46 1.25
CA GLY A 272 10.50 -3.55 2.15
C GLY A 272 11.68 -4.29 1.52
N GLN A 273 11.40 -5.42 0.86
CA GLN A 273 12.43 -6.16 0.11
C GLN A 273 13.04 -5.35 -1.04
N ARG A 274 12.25 -4.57 -1.79
CA ARG A 274 12.75 -3.68 -2.85
C ARG A 274 13.63 -2.56 -2.31
N TYR A 275 13.26 -1.95 -1.18
CA TYR A 275 14.14 -1.00 -0.50
C TYR A 275 15.48 -1.64 -0.12
N ALA A 276 15.44 -2.86 0.43
CA ALA A 276 16.65 -3.58 0.79
C ALA A 276 17.48 -3.98 -0.44
N GLN A 277 16.86 -4.43 -1.52
CA GLN A 277 17.53 -4.77 -2.77
C GLN A 277 18.37 -3.60 -3.29
N ILE A 278 17.77 -2.41 -3.38
CA ILE A 278 18.48 -1.20 -3.83
C ILE A 278 19.56 -0.81 -2.83
N MET A 279 19.29 -0.85 -1.53
CA MET A 279 20.28 -0.51 -0.50
C MET A 279 21.48 -1.46 -0.53
N LEU A 280 21.24 -2.76 -0.69
CA LEU A 280 22.30 -3.77 -0.81
C LEU A 280 23.16 -3.55 -2.06
N SER A 281 22.54 -3.23 -3.19
CA SER A 281 23.26 -2.91 -4.41
C SER A 281 24.12 -1.63 -4.25
N VAL A 282 23.49 -0.54 -3.81
CA VAL A 282 24.13 0.80 -3.80
C VAL A 282 25.22 0.91 -2.73
N VAL A 283 25.00 0.38 -1.54
CA VAL A 283 25.92 0.56 -0.39
C VAL A 283 26.92 -0.59 -0.27
N TYR A 284 26.51 -1.80 -0.67
CA TYR A 284 27.33 -3.00 -0.44
C TYR A 284 27.79 -3.69 -1.73
N GLY A 285 27.30 -3.25 -2.89
CA GLY A 285 27.61 -3.90 -4.18
C GLY A 285 27.06 -5.32 -4.29
N LEU A 286 26.00 -5.62 -3.52
CA LEU A 286 25.36 -6.95 -3.49
C LEU A 286 24.08 -6.91 -4.31
N GLU A 287 24.05 -7.73 -5.37
CA GLU A 287 22.82 -7.96 -6.14
C GLU A 287 22.05 -9.13 -5.53
N ILE A 288 20.78 -8.93 -5.25
CA ILE A 288 19.89 -9.98 -4.75
C ILE A 288 18.65 -10.09 -5.63
N ASP A 289 18.13 -11.30 -5.75
CA ASP A 289 16.80 -11.52 -6.30
C ASP A 289 15.77 -11.49 -5.18
N ILE A 290 14.65 -10.84 -5.45
CA ILE A 290 13.47 -10.86 -4.59
C ILE A 290 12.30 -11.44 -5.37
N ASP A 291 11.40 -12.11 -4.66
CA ASP A 291 10.15 -12.57 -5.27
C ASP A 291 9.40 -11.36 -5.81
N GLN A 292 9.33 -11.26 -7.12
CA GLN A 292 8.48 -10.24 -7.74
C GLN A 292 7.02 -10.65 -7.55
N PRO A 293 6.09 -9.69 -7.39
CA PRO A 293 4.69 -10.02 -7.52
C PRO A 293 4.52 -10.73 -8.85
N SER A 294 3.78 -11.81 -8.85
CA SER A 294 3.48 -12.55 -10.09
C SER A 294 3.20 -11.53 -11.20
N VAL A 295 3.98 -11.66 -12.26
CA VAL A 295 3.97 -10.81 -13.45
C VAL A 295 2.54 -10.36 -13.76
N PRO A 296 2.37 -9.13 -14.25
CA PRO A 296 1.07 -8.67 -14.71
C PRO A 296 0.41 -9.77 -15.50
N LEU A 297 -0.85 -9.99 -15.20
CA LEU A 297 -1.68 -10.88 -16.01
C LEU A 297 -1.29 -10.67 -17.47
N GLU A 298 -0.97 -11.74 -18.17
CA GLU A 298 -0.70 -11.67 -19.62
C GLU A 298 -1.73 -10.74 -20.26
N PRO A 299 -1.35 -9.93 -21.24
CA PRO A 299 -2.27 -9.00 -21.88
C PRO A 299 -3.58 -9.73 -22.20
N LYS A 300 -4.70 -9.22 -21.69
CA LYS A 300 -5.98 -9.86 -21.90
C LYS A 300 -6.34 -9.73 -23.37
N GLU A 301 -6.58 -10.85 -24.02
CA GLU A 301 -7.04 -10.87 -25.41
C GLU A 301 -8.55 -10.99 -25.46
N VAL A 302 -9.16 -10.27 -26.41
CA VAL A 302 -10.59 -10.42 -26.70
C VAL A 302 -10.83 -11.81 -27.28
N ASP A 303 -11.68 -12.59 -26.59
CA ASP A 303 -12.07 -13.93 -27.03
C ASP A 303 -13.28 -13.89 -27.96
N TYR A 304 -14.34 -13.22 -27.53
CA TYR A 304 -15.58 -13.13 -28.30
C TYR A 304 -16.15 -11.72 -28.28
N ARG A 305 -16.58 -11.20 -29.42
CA ARG A 305 -17.26 -9.90 -29.59
C ARG A 305 -18.75 -10.12 -29.79
N PHE A 306 -19.55 -9.53 -28.93
CA PHE A 306 -21.00 -9.57 -29.08
C PHE A 306 -21.47 -8.65 -30.19
N SER A 307 -22.46 -9.12 -30.97
CA SER A 307 -23.10 -8.37 -32.05
C SER A 307 -24.56 -8.02 -31.75
N ALA A 308 -25.11 -8.50 -30.66
CA ALA A 308 -26.47 -8.16 -30.23
C ALA A 308 -26.63 -8.29 -28.73
N LEU A 309 -27.43 -7.40 -28.13
CA LEU A 309 -27.70 -7.42 -26.67
C LEU A 309 -28.33 -8.72 -26.18
N LYS A 310 -29.06 -9.46 -27.05
CA LYS A 310 -29.63 -10.76 -26.71
C LYS A 310 -28.60 -11.86 -26.46
N GLU A 311 -27.39 -11.70 -27.01
CA GLU A 311 -26.29 -12.66 -26.86
C GLU A 311 -25.61 -12.52 -25.50
N ILE A 312 -25.65 -11.34 -24.90
CA ILE A 312 -24.97 -11.01 -23.65
C ILE A 312 -25.69 -11.62 -22.44
N SER A 313 -26.99 -11.74 -22.49
CA SER A 313 -27.94 -12.26 -21.45
C SER A 313 -27.42 -12.31 -20.01
N THR A 314 -26.74 -13.37 -19.61
CA THR A 314 -26.19 -13.57 -18.23
C THR A 314 -24.66 -13.62 -18.19
N THR A 315 -24.00 -13.58 -19.34
CA THR A 315 -22.54 -13.66 -19.44
C THR A 315 -21.92 -12.33 -19.02
N PRO A 316 -20.97 -12.31 -18.08
CA PRO A 316 -20.17 -11.11 -17.82
C PRO A 316 -19.37 -10.70 -19.06
N PHE A 317 -19.31 -9.40 -19.33
CA PHE A 317 -18.61 -8.86 -20.49
C PHE A 317 -17.80 -7.62 -20.12
N ALA A 318 -16.71 -7.40 -20.83
CA ALA A 318 -15.93 -6.17 -20.77
C ALA A 318 -16.46 -5.14 -21.78
N ILE A 319 -16.27 -3.87 -21.48
CA ILE A 319 -16.60 -2.74 -22.37
C ILE A 319 -15.28 -2.09 -22.75
N VAL A 320 -14.90 -2.23 -24.02
CA VAL A 320 -13.62 -1.75 -24.53
C VAL A 320 -13.82 -0.82 -25.73
N ASN A 321 -12.92 0.13 -25.87
CA ASN A 321 -12.77 0.91 -27.09
C ASN A 321 -11.51 0.40 -27.81
N GLU A 322 -11.70 -0.37 -28.87
CA GLU A 322 -10.58 -0.97 -29.59
C GLU A 322 -9.79 0.07 -30.42
N GLU A 323 -10.42 1.16 -30.84
CA GLU A 323 -9.77 2.24 -31.58
C GLU A 323 -8.75 2.99 -30.72
N ASP A 324 -9.13 3.29 -29.48
CA ASP A 324 -8.26 4.01 -28.51
C ASP A 324 -7.43 3.05 -27.64
N HIS A 325 -7.60 1.73 -27.80
CA HIS A 325 -6.99 0.69 -26.96
C HIS A 325 -7.26 0.92 -25.47
N LYS A 326 -8.52 1.19 -25.09
CA LYS A 326 -8.95 1.50 -23.73
C LYS A 326 -10.12 0.65 -23.28
N ALA A 327 -10.23 0.45 -21.97
CA ALA A 327 -11.33 -0.27 -21.32
C ALA A 327 -11.92 0.49 -20.14
N PHE A 328 -13.19 0.18 -19.83
CA PHE A 328 -13.81 0.61 -18.58
C PHE A 328 -13.54 -0.37 -17.46
N TYR A 329 -13.32 0.17 -16.25
CA TYR A 329 -13.16 -0.60 -15.01
C TYR A 329 -13.67 0.20 -13.81
N THR A 330 -13.97 -0.48 -12.72
CA THR A 330 -14.28 0.22 -11.47
C THR A 330 -12.98 0.62 -10.78
N ARG A 331 -13.01 1.80 -10.17
CA ARG A 331 -12.00 2.25 -9.24
C ARG A 331 -12.55 2.25 -7.82
N PHE A 332 -11.65 2.47 -6.89
CA PHE A 332 -11.99 2.67 -5.48
C PHE A 332 -13.20 3.62 -5.29
N GLU A 333 -14.02 3.34 -4.27
CA GLU A 333 -15.26 4.07 -3.96
C GLU A 333 -16.30 4.15 -5.10
N GLY A 334 -16.20 3.24 -6.06
CA GLY A 334 -17.17 3.17 -7.14
C GLY A 334 -16.92 4.16 -8.29
N HIS A 335 -15.77 4.81 -8.34
CA HIS A 335 -15.42 5.63 -9.48
C HIS A 335 -15.21 4.76 -10.73
N LEU A 336 -15.74 5.22 -11.88
CA LEU A 336 -15.48 4.60 -13.17
C LEU A 336 -14.10 5.03 -13.67
N GLY A 337 -13.24 4.08 -13.97
CA GLY A 337 -12.00 4.28 -14.71
C GLY A 337 -12.19 4.06 -16.19
N TYR A 338 -11.41 4.73 -17.01
CA TYR A 338 -11.28 4.52 -18.45
C TYR A 338 -9.80 4.71 -18.80
N GLY A 339 -9.11 3.63 -19.05
CA GLY A 339 -7.66 3.64 -19.19
C GLY A 339 -7.19 2.63 -20.24
N ASP A 340 -5.87 2.58 -20.42
CA ASP A 340 -5.23 1.62 -21.33
C ASP A 340 -5.74 0.20 -21.07
N PHE A 341 -5.92 -0.56 -22.16
CA PHE A 341 -6.54 -1.88 -22.11
C PHE A 341 -5.77 -2.85 -21.18
N ASP A 342 -4.46 -2.89 -21.34
CA ASP A 342 -3.63 -3.80 -20.56
C ASP A 342 -3.59 -3.39 -19.07
N ASP A 343 -3.52 -2.09 -18.79
CA ASP A 343 -3.55 -1.56 -17.43
C ASP A 343 -4.91 -1.73 -16.76
N ALA A 344 -6.01 -1.54 -17.48
CA ALA A 344 -7.37 -1.66 -16.95
C ALA A 344 -7.65 -3.05 -16.35
N PHE A 345 -7.17 -4.10 -17.01
CA PHE A 345 -7.38 -5.49 -16.57
C PHE A 345 -6.35 -5.99 -15.55
N SER A 346 -5.33 -5.20 -15.26
CA SER A 346 -4.34 -5.50 -14.21
C SER A 346 -4.67 -4.87 -12.85
N VAL A 347 -5.72 -4.04 -12.76
CA VAL A 347 -6.12 -3.38 -11.51
C VAL A 347 -6.69 -4.40 -10.55
N LEU A 348 -5.99 -4.63 -9.44
CA LEU A 348 -6.48 -5.52 -8.38
C LEU A 348 -7.73 -4.92 -7.71
N ASN A 349 -8.66 -5.80 -7.35
CA ASN A 349 -9.95 -5.46 -6.74
C ASN A 349 -10.83 -4.49 -7.57
N ALA A 350 -10.50 -4.29 -8.85
CA ALA A 350 -11.36 -3.58 -9.78
C ALA A 350 -12.35 -4.54 -10.43
N ALA A 351 -13.60 -4.10 -10.60
CA ALA A 351 -14.52 -4.78 -11.48
C ALA A 351 -14.38 -4.18 -12.89
N TYR A 352 -14.01 -4.99 -13.85
CA TYR A 352 -13.92 -4.60 -15.27
C TYR A 352 -14.87 -5.41 -16.14
N TYR A 353 -15.68 -6.24 -15.52
CA TYR A 353 -16.79 -6.91 -16.17
C TYR A 353 -18.13 -6.30 -15.76
N PHE A 354 -19.10 -6.41 -16.65
CA PHE A 354 -20.46 -5.95 -16.45
C PHE A 354 -21.44 -7.03 -16.85
N LYS A 355 -22.60 -7.05 -16.18
CA LYS A 355 -23.76 -7.85 -16.58
C LYS A 355 -24.90 -6.93 -16.96
N LEU A 356 -25.73 -7.34 -17.92
CA LEU A 356 -26.94 -6.63 -18.26
C LEU A 356 -28.10 -7.03 -17.31
N ALA A 357 -28.76 -6.03 -16.77
CA ALA A 357 -30.04 -6.19 -16.08
C ALA A 357 -31.11 -5.37 -16.84
N ARG A 358 -32.14 -6.04 -17.34
CA ARG A 358 -33.28 -5.35 -17.99
C ARG A 358 -34.07 -4.53 -16.99
N THR A 359 -34.51 -3.35 -17.40
CA THR A 359 -35.37 -2.48 -16.60
C THR A 359 -36.36 -1.73 -17.49
N THR A 360 -37.29 -1.00 -16.92
CA THR A 360 -38.21 -0.17 -17.70
C THR A 360 -37.44 0.94 -18.40
N GLY A 361 -37.54 0.98 -19.73
CA GLY A 361 -36.91 2.01 -20.58
C GLY A 361 -35.48 1.74 -21.01
N GLY A 362 -34.91 0.53 -20.71
CA GLY A 362 -33.55 0.20 -21.15
C GLY A 362 -32.87 -0.90 -20.35
N PHE A 363 -31.58 -0.73 -20.12
CA PHE A 363 -30.75 -1.69 -19.40
C PHE A 363 -29.99 -0.99 -18.28
N ARG A 364 -29.69 -1.73 -17.23
CA ARG A 364 -28.68 -1.39 -16.22
C ARG A 364 -27.45 -2.25 -16.43
N LEU A 365 -26.28 -1.67 -16.21
CA LEU A 365 -25.01 -2.37 -16.22
C LEU A 365 -24.60 -2.59 -14.76
N VAL A 366 -24.58 -3.84 -14.35
CA VAL A 366 -24.11 -4.25 -13.01
C VAL A 366 -22.62 -4.55 -13.12
N ALA A 367 -21.80 -3.86 -12.34
CA ALA A 367 -20.39 -4.16 -12.26
C ALA A 367 -20.17 -5.53 -11.58
N VAL A 368 -19.21 -6.29 -12.06
CA VAL A 368 -18.91 -7.66 -11.62
C VAL A 368 -17.43 -7.76 -11.31
N THR A 369 -17.11 -8.35 -10.16
CA THR A 369 -15.71 -8.59 -9.77
C THR A 369 -15.02 -9.60 -10.70
N PRO A 370 -13.69 -9.67 -10.69
CA PRO A 370 -12.96 -10.69 -11.49
C PRO A 370 -13.42 -12.12 -11.22
N GLU A 371 -13.91 -12.42 -10.01
CA GLU A 371 -14.43 -13.73 -9.61
C GLU A 371 -15.89 -13.97 -10.09
N GLY A 372 -16.49 -13.02 -10.79
CA GLY A 372 -17.84 -13.15 -11.35
C GLY A 372 -18.98 -12.77 -10.39
N ASN A 373 -18.67 -12.25 -9.20
CA ASN A 373 -19.65 -11.80 -8.23
C ASN A 373 -20.13 -10.38 -8.52
N ASP A 374 -21.40 -10.07 -8.18
CA ASP A 374 -21.88 -8.69 -8.28
C ASP A 374 -21.06 -7.78 -7.36
N TYR A 375 -20.56 -6.68 -7.88
CA TYR A 375 -19.84 -5.68 -7.11
C TYR A 375 -20.82 -4.95 -6.17
N ILE A 376 -20.56 -5.01 -4.87
CA ILE A 376 -21.43 -4.45 -3.83
C ILE A 376 -20.77 -3.23 -3.21
N LEU A 377 -21.46 -2.09 -3.29
CA LEU A 377 -21.09 -0.86 -2.63
C LEU A 377 -22.16 -0.51 -1.58
N THR A 378 -21.73 -0.31 -0.34
CA THR A 378 -22.62 0.11 0.77
C THR A 378 -23.91 -0.71 0.91
N GLY A 379 -23.85 -2.01 0.58
CA GLY A 379 -24.99 -2.94 0.69
C GLY A 379 -25.87 -3.06 -0.56
N ASP A 380 -25.63 -2.25 -1.58
CA ASP A 380 -26.35 -2.30 -2.87
C ASP A 380 -25.45 -2.79 -4.01
N ARG A 381 -26.07 -3.34 -5.06
CA ARG A 381 -25.37 -3.66 -6.30
C ARG A 381 -24.78 -2.41 -6.94
N GLY A 382 -23.54 -2.49 -7.41
CA GLY A 382 -22.90 -1.42 -8.15
C GLY A 382 -23.41 -1.31 -9.58
N PHE A 383 -24.23 -0.31 -9.87
CA PHE A 383 -24.71 0.00 -11.21
C PHE A 383 -23.90 1.15 -11.83
N LEU A 384 -23.64 1.07 -13.14
CA LEU A 384 -23.07 2.20 -13.88
C LEU A 384 -24.05 3.35 -13.96
N ASN A 385 -23.73 4.46 -13.34
CA ASN A 385 -24.52 5.70 -13.31
C ASN A 385 -23.78 6.82 -14.03
N SER A 386 -24.55 7.64 -14.77
CA SER A 386 -24.06 8.85 -15.45
C SER A 386 -24.09 10.11 -14.57
N GLN A 387 -24.80 10.10 -13.46
CA GLN A 387 -24.96 11.27 -12.59
C GLN A 387 -24.15 11.05 -11.34
N SER A 388 -23.01 11.73 -11.18
CA SER A 388 -22.30 11.84 -9.91
C SER A 388 -22.91 12.96 -9.06
N VAL A 389 -22.62 12.95 -7.76
CA VAL A 389 -22.96 14.05 -6.85
C VAL A 389 -22.37 15.37 -7.35
N ASP A 390 -21.23 15.29 -8.07
CA ASP A 390 -20.50 16.44 -8.64
C ASP A 390 -20.83 16.72 -10.12
N GLY A 391 -21.71 15.92 -10.75
CA GLY A 391 -22.24 16.15 -12.10
C GLY A 391 -21.31 15.85 -13.28
N ASP A 392 -20.02 15.59 -13.08
CA ASP A 392 -19.03 15.56 -14.17
C ASP A 392 -18.50 14.16 -14.54
N ARG A 393 -18.78 13.11 -13.74
CA ARG A 393 -18.23 11.76 -13.96
C ARG A 393 -19.27 10.66 -13.83
N CYS A 394 -19.08 9.58 -14.56
CA CYS A 394 -19.75 8.34 -14.31
C CYS A 394 -19.21 7.68 -13.04
N PHE A 395 -20.06 6.95 -12.35
CA PHE A 395 -19.69 6.19 -11.16
C PHE A 395 -20.44 4.86 -11.10
N ILE A 396 -19.93 3.94 -10.27
CA ILE A 396 -20.59 2.70 -9.94
C ILE A 396 -21.24 2.87 -8.56
N GLY A 397 -22.52 2.72 -8.47
CA GLY A 397 -23.24 2.92 -7.21
C GLY A 397 -24.64 2.32 -7.18
N GLY A 398 -25.25 2.32 -6.01
CA GLY A 398 -26.64 1.88 -5.83
C GLY A 398 -27.63 2.80 -6.53
N VAL A 399 -28.85 2.32 -6.73
CA VAL A 399 -29.94 3.08 -7.37
C VAL A 399 -30.76 3.91 -6.36
N ASN A 400 -30.57 3.67 -5.07
CA ASN A 400 -31.27 4.36 -3.99
C ASN A 400 -30.41 5.48 -3.41
N GLY A 401 -30.17 6.53 -4.18
CA GLY A 401 -29.27 7.63 -3.80
C GLY A 401 -29.67 8.31 -2.49
N GLN A 402 -28.67 8.64 -1.69
CA GLN A 402 -28.83 9.59 -0.58
C GLN A 402 -29.07 10.99 -1.19
N ASN A 403 -30.01 11.76 -0.63
CA ASN A 403 -30.38 13.12 -1.00
C ASN A 403 -31.45 13.33 -2.09
N GLY A 404 -32.33 12.36 -2.36
CA GLY A 404 -33.53 12.61 -3.17
C GLY A 404 -33.29 12.86 -4.68
N GLN A 405 -32.10 12.66 -5.18
CA GLN A 405 -31.81 12.68 -6.61
C GLN A 405 -32.30 11.39 -7.26
N ASP A 406 -32.92 11.51 -8.44
CA ASP A 406 -33.40 10.36 -9.22
C ASP A 406 -32.22 9.65 -9.93
N ILE A 407 -31.33 9.08 -9.11
CA ILE A 407 -30.16 8.29 -9.57
C ILE A 407 -30.64 7.07 -10.36
N ALA A 408 -31.88 6.64 -10.15
CA ALA A 408 -32.48 5.53 -10.86
C ALA A 408 -32.47 5.73 -12.40
N LYS A 409 -32.70 6.96 -12.87
CA LYS A 409 -32.63 7.28 -14.31
C LYS A 409 -31.19 7.38 -14.82
N GLY A 410 -30.27 7.88 -14.00
CA GLY A 410 -28.85 7.93 -14.32
C GLY A 410 -28.22 6.54 -14.49
N ALA A 411 -28.81 5.51 -13.92
CA ALA A 411 -28.36 4.12 -14.05
C ALA A 411 -29.01 3.35 -15.22
N VAL A 412 -29.87 4.00 -16.02
CA VAL A 412 -30.54 3.34 -17.16
C VAL A 412 -29.90 3.80 -18.47
N TRP A 413 -29.57 2.83 -19.29
CA TRP A 413 -28.89 3.00 -20.54
C TRP A 413 -29.71 2.43 -21.69
N ASP A 414 -29.83 3.18 -22.76
CA ASP A 414 -30.29 2.74 -24.08
C ASP A 414 -29.05 2.42 -24.92
N MET A 415 -29.01 1.21 -25.47
CA MET A 415 -27.83 0.69 -26.16
C MET A 415 -28.21 0.14 -27.49
N GLU A 416 -27.50 0.56 -28.52
CA GLU A 416 -27.74 0.17 -29.93
C GLU A 416 -26.42 -0.40 -30.50
N TYR A 417 -26.54 -1.56 -31.14
CA TYR A 417 -25.44 -2.14 -31.90
C TYR A 417 -25.48 -1.64 -33.35
N VAL A 418 -24.35 -1.18 -33.83
CA VAL A 418 -24.14 -0.77 -35.22
C VAL A 418 -23.06 -1.66 -35.85
N GLU A 419 -23.43 -2.37 -36.92
CA GLU A 419 -22.52 -3.28 -37.62
C GLU A 419 -21.22 -2.57 -38.02
N GLY A 420 -20.09 -3.20 -37.73
CA GLY A 420 -18.75 -2.67 -38.00
C GLY A 420 -18.29 -1.54 -37.09
N LYS A 421 -19.12 -1.09 -36.14
CA LYS A 421 -18.77 -0.06 -35.16
C LYS A 421 -18.84 -0.53 -33.70
N GLY A 422 -19.80 -1.39 -33.33
CA GLY A 422 -20.03 -1.82 -31.97
C GLY A 422 -21.27 -1.22 -31.32
N PHE A 423 -21.29 -1.12 -29.96
CA PHE A 423 -22.42 -0.61 -29.20
C PHE A 423 -22.25 0.86 -28.84
N SER A 424 -23.26 1.66 -29.08
CA SER A 424 -23.39 2.98 -28.47
C SER A 424 -24.11 2.88 -27.13
N MET A 425 -23.84 3.80 -26.22
CA MET A 425 -24.42 3.85 -24.89
C MET A 425 -25.00 5.24 -24.62
N ARG A 426 -26.32 5.36 -24.68
CA ARG A 426 -27.04 6.60 -24.38
C ARG A 426 -27.69 6.52 -23.01
N ASN A 427 -27.39 7.45 -22.14
CA ASN A 427 -28.01 7.49 -20.82
C ASN A 427 -29.46 8.00 -20.89
N VAL A 428 -30.40 7.26 -20.32
CA VAL A 428 -31.84 7.61 -20.39
C VAL A 428 -32.14 8.87 -19.57
N GLY A 429 -31.43 9.10 -18.48
CA GLY A 429 -31.60 10.29 -17.61
C GLY A 429 -31.14 11.59 -18.23
N THR A 430 -29.95 11.60 -18.86
CA THR A 430 -29.37 12.78 -19.48
C THR A 430 -29.75 12.94 -20.96
N GLY A 431 -30.16 11.85 -21.63
CA GLY A 431 -30.39 11.81 -23.07
C GLY A 431 -29.13 11.91 -23.90
N LYS A 432 -27.94 11.81 -23.29
CA LYS A 432 -26.62 11.99 -23.91
C LYS A 432 -25.82 10.68 -23.94
N TYR A 433 -24.79 10.62 -24.78
CA TYR A 433 -23.94 9.46 -24.94
C TYR A 433 -22.74 9.44 -24.00
N LEU A 434 -22.34 8.24 -23.61
CA LEU A 434 -21.07 7.96 -22.94
C LEU A 434 -19.94 8.01 -23.98
N LYS A 435 -18.80 8.60 -23.58
CA LYS A 435 -17.59 8.59 -24.39
C LYS A 435 -16.36 8.12 -23.64
N THR A 436 -16.22 8.60 -22.40
CA THR A 436 -15.14 8.28 -21.48
C THR A 436 -15.72 8.00 -20.08
N ASN A 437 -14.93 8.04 -19.05
CA ASN A 437 -15.42 7.97 -17.64
C ASN A 437 -16.12 9.27 -17.17
N ASP A 438 -16.24 10.28 -18.03
CA ASP A 438 -17.07 11.45 -17.77
C ASP A 438 -18.56 11.07 -17.74
N ALA A 439 -19.39 11.94 -17.15
CA ALA A 439 -20.83 11.80 -17.28
C ALA A 439 -21.26 11.78 -18.76
N ALA A 440 -22.34 11.06 -19.07
CA ALA A 440 -22.90 11.03 -20.42
C ALA A 440 -23.41 12.43 -20.82
N LYS A 441 -22.60 13.16 -21.58
CA LYS A 441 -22.81 14.57 -21.94
C LYS A 441 -22.64 14.87 -23.43
N TYR A 442 -22.28 13.87 -24.22
CA TYR A 442 -21.96 14.03 -25.65
C TYR A 442 -23.21 13.86 -26.51
N ASP A 443 -23.34 14.66 -27.57
CA ASP A 443 -24.47 14.59 -28.51
C ASP A 443 -24.28 13.47 -29.53
N GLU A 444 -23.03 13.16 -29.87
CA GLU A 444 -22.68 12.14 -30.86
C GLU A 444 -22.28 10.84 -30.16
N PRO A 445 -22.65 9.67 -30.71
CA PRO A 445 -22.31 8.39 -30.16
C PRO A 445 -20.81 8.08 -30.31
N THR A 446 -20.24 7.49 -29.24
CA THR A 446 -19.00 6.71 -29.31
C THR A 446 -19.37 5.23 -29.26
N TYR A 447 -18.64 4.41 -30.00
CA TYR A 447 -18.92 2.99 -30.08
C TYR A 447 -17.91 2.17 -29.31
N PHE A 448 -18.39 1.16 -28.63
CA PHE A 448 -17.60 0.27 -27.79
C PHE A 448 -17.81 -1.18 -28.22
N THR A 449 -16.78 -1.98 -28.09
CA THR A 449 -16.89 -3.43 -28.19
C THR A 449 -17.30 -4.00 -26.85
N PHE A 450 -18.42 -4.74 -26.83
CA PHE A 450 -18.78 -5.59 -25.70
C PHE A 450 -18.23 -6.99 -25.99
N CYS A 451 -17.37 -7.49 -25.10
CA CYS A 451 -16.63 -8.71 -25.38
C CYS A 451 -16.41 -9.58 -24.14
N THR A 452 -16.14 -10.87 -24.37
CA THR A 452 -15.46 -11.69 -23.39
C THR A 452 -13.95 -11.64 -23.64
N LEU A 453 -13.19 -11.88 -22.60
CA LEU A 453 -11.72 -11.97 -22.67
C LEU A 453 -11.32 -13.43 -22.54
N LYS A 454 -10.19 -13.84 -23.12
CA LYS A 454 -9.57 -15.12 -22.81
C LYS A 454 -9.33 -15.15 -21.29
N ASP A 455 -9.65 -16.25 -20.65
CA ASP A 455 -9.58 -16.41 -19.19
C ASP A 455 -10.54 -15.55 -18.37
N ALA A 456 -11.57 -14.95 -19.00
CA ALA A 456 -12.68 -14.36 -18.27
C ALA A 456 -13.34 -15.42 -17.37
N PRO A 457 -13.73 -15.10 -16.12
CA PRO A 457 -14.45 -16.05 -15.31
C PRO A 457 -15.74 -16.42 -16.02
N SER A 458 -15.75 -17.63 -16.56
CA SER A 458 -17.02 -18.25 -16.96
C SER A 458 -17.75 -18.47 -15.64
N GLY A 459 -18.94 -17.94 -15.46
CA GLY A 459 -19.71 -18.10 -14.22
C GLY A 459 -20.11 -19.57 -13.90
N ILE A 460 -19.39 -20.51 -14.46
CA ILE A 460 -19.53 -21.96 -14.31
C ILE A 460 -18.21 -22.62 -13.84
N ASP A 461 -17.04 -22.00 -13.99
CA ASP A 461 -15.74 -22.66 -13.81
C ASP A 461 -15.10 -22.53 -12.43
N GLU A 462 -15.58 -21.68 -11.52
CA GLU A 462 -15.11 -21.69 -10.12
C GLU A 462 -15.33 -23.05 -9.42
N MET A 463 -16.31 -23.83 -9.88
CA MET A 463 -16.45 -25.20 -9.41
C MET A 463 -15.40 -26.17 -9.98
N ASP A 464 -14.69 -25.84 -11.05
CA ASP A 464 -13.69 -26.73 -11.66
C ASP A 464 -12.26 -26.46 -11.19
N MET A 465 -11.88 -25.25 -10.77
CA MET A 465 -10.53 -25.02 -10.21
C MET A 465 -10.34 -25.58 -8.81
N VAL A 466 -11.38 -25.64 -8.00
CA VAL A 466 -11.36 -26.41 -6.73
C VAL A 466 -11.26 -27.93 -6.99
N ARG A 467 -11.58 -28.39 -8.21
CA ARG A 467 -11.55 -29.81 -8.61
C ARG A 467 -10.18 -30.31 -9.04
N GLN A 468 -9.28 -29.48 -9.52
CA GLN A 468 -7.96 -29.94 -9.98
C GLN A 468 -6.99 -30.27 -8.83
N ASN A 469 -7.28 -29.81 -7.59
CA ASN A 469 -6.50 -30.15 -6.41
C ASN A 469 -7.17 -31.18 -5.48
N ALA A 470 -8.34 -31.69 -5.81
CA ALA A 470 -9.01 -32.74 -5.06
C ALA A 470 -8.75 -34.12 -5.71
N SER A 471 -7.59 -34.68 -5.47
CA SER A 471 -7.36 -36.12 -5.66
C SER A 471 -8.02 -36.87 -4.50
N SER A 472 -9.32 -37.04 -4.55
CA SER A 472 -10.07 -38.08 -3.86
C SER A 472 -11.56 -37.76 -3.92
N SER A 473 -12.37 -38.79 -4.02
CA SER A 473 -13.84 -38.76 -4.06
C SER A 473 -14.45 -38.20 -2.76
N ASP A 474 -14.31 -36.93 -2.51
CA ASP A 474 -14.91 -36.27 -1.35
C ASP A 474 -16.43 -36.05 -1.56
N TRP A 475 -17.20 -36.54 -0.61
CA TRP A 475 -18.66 -36.45 -0.59
C TRP A 475 -19.14 -35.34 0.32
N TYR A 476 -20.15 -34.62 -0.12
CA TYR A 476 -20.77 -33.52 0.65
C TYR A 476 -22.28 -33.64 0.66
N MET A 477 -22.87 -33.19 1.75
CA MET A 477 -24.32 -32.91 1.83
C MET A 477 -24.65 -31.65 1.01
N LEU A 478 -25.92 -31.43 0.67
CA LEU A 478 -26.37 -30.23 -0.03
C LEU A 478 -26.17 -28.92 0.77
N ASP A 479 -25.99 -29.03 2.07
CA ASP A 479 -25.69 -27.92 2.97
C ASP A 479 -24.19 -27.56 3.03
N GLY A 480 -23.35 -28.23 2.20
CA GLY A 480 -21.91 -28.01 2.13
C GLY A 480 -21.08 -28.80 3.15
N ARG A 481 -21.69 -29.56 4.05
CA ARG A 481 -21.00 -30.37 5.05
C ARG A 481 -20.30 -31.57 4.38
N ARG A 482 -19.01 -31.71 4.58
CA ARG A 482 -18.20 -32.84 4.08
C ARG A 482 -18.54 -34.13 4.80
N LEU A 483 -18.65 -35.22 4.06
CA LEU A 483 -18.81 -36.56 4.59
C LEU A 483 -17.47 -37.30 4.59
N ASN A 484 -17.20 -38.05 5.64
CA ASN A 484 -15.93 -38.80 5.78
C ASN A 484 -15.83 -40.02 4.88
N GLN A 485 -16.95 -40.42 4.25
CA GLN A 485 -17.02 -41.55 3.33
C GLN A 485 -18.22 -41.44 2.38
N LYS A 486 -18.25 -42.25 1.33
CA LYS A 486 -19.39 -42.33 0.43
C LYS A 486 -20.67 -42.63 1.21
N PRO A 487 -21.74 -41.81 1.06
CA PRO A 487 -22.99 -42.06 1.76
C PRO A 487 -23.67 -43.33 1.30
N THR A 488 -24.22 -44.06 2.23
CA THR A 488 -24.95 -45.30 1.99
C THR A 488 -26.49 -45.15 2.09
N GLN A 489 -26.95 -43.98 2.59
CA GLN A 489 -28.38 -43.71 2.67
C GLN A 489 -28.87 -43.09 1.35
N PRO A 490 -30.09 -43.46 0.92
CA PRO A 490 -30.73 -42.81 -0.22
C PRO A 490 -30.84 -41.28 0.00
N GLY A 491 -30.42 -40.54 -1.02
CA GLY A 491 -30.45 -39.06 -0.91
C GLY A 491 -29.70 -38.41 -2.05
N LEU A 492 -29.74 -37.06 -2.06
CA LEU A 492 -29.01 -36.21 -2.99
C LEU A 492 -27.71 -35.71 -2.32
N TYR A 493 -26.59 -35.94 -2.94
CA TYR A 493 -25.26 -35.62 -2.44
C TYR A 493 -24.45 -34.87 -3.50
N ILE A 494 -23.32 -34.31 -3.10
CA ILE A 494 -22.36 -33.69 -4.01
C ILE A 494 -21.07 -34.51 -3.95
N VAL A 495 -20.58 -34.98 -5.09
CA VAL A 495 -19.25 -35.60 -5.24
C VAL A 495 -18.56 -35.02 -6.46
N ASN A 496 -17.30 -34.59 -6.29
CA ASN A 496 -16.56 -33.90 -7.35
C ASN A 496 -17.39 -32.74 -7.97
N GLY A 497 -18.10 -31.99 -7.10
CA GLY A 497 -18.94 -30.87 -7.47
C GLY A 497 -20.21 -31.21 -8.29
N LYS A 498 -20.51 -32.49 -8.51
CA LYS A 498 -21.74 -32.92 -9.22
C LYS A 498 -22.78 -33.43 -8.23
N LYS A 499 -24.04 -33.10 -8.45
CA LYS A 499 -25.15 -33.68 -7.70
C LYS A 499 -25.32 -35.14 -8.11
N VAL A 500 -25.29 -36.05 -7.15
CA VAL A 500 -25.44 -37.48 -7.34
C VAL A 500 -26.55 -37.99 -6.45
N VAL A 501 -27.46 -38.75 -7.01
CA VAL A 501 -28.53 -39.45 -6.26
C VAL A 501 -28.03 -40.83 -5.87
N ILE A 502 -27.98 -41.10 -4.58
CA ILE A 502 -27.85 -42.46 -4.04
C ILE A 502 -29.28 -43.00 -3.88
N LYS A 503 -29.55 -44.11 -4.51
CA LYS A 503 -30.86 -44.82 -4.45
C LYS A 503 -30.90 -45.83 -3.33
#